data_c3170ba8bbc88b9ab5f083ebe929bbc8
#
_entry.id   c3170ba8bbc88b9ab5f083ebe929bbc8
#
_cell.length_a   1.000
_cell.length_b   1.000
_cell.length_c   1.000
_cell.angle_alpha   90.00
_cell.angle_beta   90.00
_cell.angle_gamma   90.00
#
_symmetry.space_group_name_H-M   'P 1'
#
loop_
_entity.id
_entity.type
_entity.pdbx_description
1 polymer ?
#
loop_
_entity_poly.entity_id
_entity_poly.type
_entity_poly.pdbx_seq_one_letter_code
_entity_poly.pdbx_strand_id
1 'polypeptide(L)' 'MTYRVLRIDEQLYGCEELPEGQPVCCDVLLEDEAGERRVIAYLDAELTRLGIDEGDTVRLDHHTLIKL' A
#
# COMPACT_ATOMS: atom_id res chain seq x y z
N MET A 1 -12.06 9.50 2.81
CA MET A 1 -11.22 10.23 1.86
C MET A 1 -10.73 9.28 0.78
N THR A 2 -10.84 9.67 -0.47
CA THR A 2 -10.52 8.81 -1.61
C THR A 2 -9.12 9.12 -2.11
N TYR A 3 -8.37 8.08 -2.42
CA TYR A 3 -6.99 8.19 -2.90
C TYR A 3 -6.82 7.39 -4.19
N ARG A 4 -5.87 7.82 -5.00
CA ARG A 4 -5.42 7.03 -6.14
C ARG A 4 -4.09 6.39 -5.79
N VAL A 5 -3.94 5.12 -6.10
CA VAL A 5 -2.67 4.42 -5.91
C VAL A 5 -1.75 4.80 -7.08
N LEU A 6 -0.69 5.54 -6.78
CA LEU A 6 0.27 5.96 -7.80
C LEU A 6 1.35 4.91 -8.01
N ARG A 7 1.80 4.28 -6.92
CA ARG A 7 2.90 3.34 -6.97
C ARG A 7 2.84 2.38 -5.79
N ILE A 8 3.22 1.14 -6.03
CA ILE A 8 3.37 0.12 -4.99
C ILE A 8 4.79 -0.42 -5.11
N ASP A 9 5.59 -0.25 -4.06
CA ASP A 9 6.96 -0.75 -4.01
C ASP A 9 7.09 -1.76 -2.89
N GLU A 10 7.73 -2.88 -3.16
CA GLU A 10 8.06 -3.82 -2.11
C GLU A 10 9.15 -3.22 -1.22
N GLN A 11 8.95 -3.34 0.11
CA GLN A 11 9.99 -2.95 1.04
C GLN A 11 11.12 -3.96 0.97
N LEU A 12 12.29 -3.47 0.53
CA LEU A 12 13.48 -4.28 0.53
C LEU A 12 14.19 -4.05 1.86
N TYR A 13 14.40 -5.12 2.60
CA TYR A 13 15.10 -5.06 3.88
C TYR A 13 16.62 -5.11 3.71
N GLY A 14 17.10 -4.76 2.54
CA GLY A 14 18.54 -4.74 2.25
C GLY A 14 19.14 -6.12 2.32
N CYS A 15 20.27 -6.23 2.99
CA CYS A 15 20.96 -7.52 3.17
C CYS A 15 20.48 -8.27 4.40
N GLU A 16 19.53 -7.72 5.15
CA GLU A 16 19.00 -8.37 6.32
C GLU A 16 17.85 -9.29 5.93
N GLU A 17 17.91 -10.51 6.43
CA GLU A 17 16.82 -11.45 6.24
C GLU A 17 15.62 -11.01 7.07
N LEU A 18 14.43 -11.14 6.45
CA LEU A 18 13.21 -10.96 7.22
C LEU A 18 13.18 -11.96 8.37
N PRO A 19 12.85 -11.52 9.58
CA PRO A 19 12.62 -12.46 10.66
C PRO A 19 11.55 -13.45 10.25
N GLU A 20 11.76 -14.70 10.60
CA GLU A 20 10.81 -15.77 10.30
C GLU A 20 9.40 -15.40 10.76
N GLY A 21 8.43 -15.55 9.88
CA GLY A 21 7.04 -15.30 10.20
C GLY A 21 6.58 -13.85 10.05
N GLN A 22 7.46 -12.94 9.65
CA GLN A 22 7.01 -11.57 9.39
C GLN A 22 6.47 -11.43 7.98
N PRO A 23 5.31 -10.76 7.82
CA PRO A 23 4.74 -10.56 6.51
C PRO A 23 5.54 -9.54 5.70
N VAL A 24 5.53 -9.71 4.38
CA VAL A 24 6.12 -8.74 3.47
C VAL A 24 5.20 -7.52 3.40
N CYS A 25 5.76 -6.34 3.61
CA CYS A 25 5.04 -5.08 3.48
C CYS A 25 5.45 -4.36 2.21
N CYS A 26 4.52 -3.60 1.66
CA CYS A 26 4.78 -2.74 0.51
C CYS A 26 4.58 -1.28 0.91
N ASP A 27 5.35 -0.40 0.29
CA ASP A 27 5.12 1.04 0.39
C ASP A 27 4.14 1.43 -0.70
N VAL A 28 2.97 1.93 -0.29
CA VAL A 28 1.92 2.35 -1.21
C VAL A 28 1.90 3.86 -1.27
N LEU A 29 2.20 4.41 -2.43
CA LEU A 29 2.14 5.85 -2.66
C LEU A 29 0.74 6.23 -3.08
N LEU A 30 0.09 7.05 -2.28
CA LEU A 30 -1.28 7.49 -2.49
C LEU A 30 -1.31 9.00 -2.79
N GLU A 31 -2.24 9.39 -3.65
CA GLU A 31 -2.51 10.80 -3.92
C GLU A 31 -3.99 11.07 -3.69
N ASP A 32 -4.31 12.12 -2.93
CA ASP A 32 -5.69 12.51 -2.69
C ASP A 32 -6.22 13.46 -3.79
N GLU A 33 -7.47 13.88 -3.64
CA GLU A 33 -8.11 14.76 -4.62
C GLU A 33 -7.47 16.15 -4.69
N ALA A 34 -6.79 16.56 -3.62
CA ALA A 34 -6.09 17.84 -3.59
C ALA A 34 -4.68 17.75 -4.17
N GLY A 35 -4.24 16.56 -4.57
CA GLY A 35 -2.92 16.35 -5.11
C GLY A 35 -1.86 16.09 -4.04
N GLU A 36 -2.24 15.98 -2.80
CA GLU A 36 -1.31 15.64 -1.73
C GLU A 36 -0.98 14.15 -1.77
N ARG A 37 0.30 13.85 -1.60
CA ARG A 37 0.80 12.49 -1.62
C ARG A 37 1.17 12.02 -0.23
N ARG A 38 0.92 10.75 0.03
CA ARG A 38 1.37 10.11 1.25
C ARG A 38 1.79 8.68 0.95
N VAL A 39 2.72 8.18 1.75
CA VAL A 39 3.18 6.79 1.64
C VAL A 39 2.72 6.07 2.89
N ILE A 40 2.10 4.91 2.69
CA ILE A 40 1.72 4.03 3.79
C ILE A 40 2.35 2.66 3.58
N ALA A 41 2.70 2.01 4.69
CA ALA A 41 3.14 0.62 4.65
C ALA A 41 1.91 -0.27 4.74
N TYR A 42 1.78 -1.21 3.82
CA TYR A 42 0.64 -2.10 3.78
C TYR A 42 1.08 -3.53 3.46
N LEU A 43 0.36 -4.51 3.98
CA LEU A 43 0.72 -5.91 3.77
C LEU A 43 0.51 -6.31 2.31
N ASP A 44 1.52 -6.91 1.71
CA ASP A 44 1.44 -7.39 0.33
C ASP A 44 0.28 -8.38 0.15
N ALA A 45 0.12 -9.30 1.10
CA ALA A 45 -0.97 -10.28 1.07
C ALA A 45 -2.35 -9.60 1.06
N GLU A 46 -2.51 -8.50 1.79
CA GLU A 46 -3.75 -7.75 1.81
C GLU A 46 -4.01 -7.02 0.48
N LEU A 47 -2.98 -6.45 -0.11
CA LEU A 47 -3.10 -5.81 -1.42
C LEU A 47 -3.53 -6.82 -2.48
N THR A 48 -2.95 -8.00 -2.45
CA THR A 48 -3.30 -9.09 -3.37
C THR A 48 -4.74 -9.56 -3.13
N ARG A 49 -5.12 -9.74 -1.88
CA ARG A 49 -6.47 -10.18 -1.51
C ARG A 49 -7.54 -9.18 -1.94
N LEU A 50 -7.24 -7.90 -1.79
CA LEU A 50 -8.17 -6.83 -2.16
C LEU A 50 -8.12 -6.50 -3.65
N GLY A 51 -7.12 -7.00 -4.36
CA GLY A 51 -6.95 -6.73 -5.78
C GLY A 51 -6.54 -5.29 -6.07
N ILE A 52 -5.79 -4.67 -5.17
CA ILE A 52 -5.35 -3.29 -5.32
C ILE A 52 -4.05 -3.25 -6.13
N ASP A 53 -4.08 -2.49 -7.21
CA ASP A 53 -2.93 -2.28 -8.10
C ASP A 53 -2.68 -0.80 -8.31
N GLU A 54 -1.55 -0.50 -8.93
CA GLU A 54 -1.24 0.86 -9.34
C GLU A 54 -2.31 1.38 -10.31
N GLY A 55 -2.74 2.60 -10.07
CA GLY A 55 -3.79 3.23 -10.87
C GLY A 55 -5.20 3.02 -10.31
N ASP A 56 -5.36 2.16 -9.32
CA ASP A 56 -6.66 1.93 -8.71
C ASP A 56 -7.05 3.08 -7.78
N THR A 57 -8.35 3.26 -7.63
CA THR A 57 -8.90 4.20 -6.65
C THR A 57 -9.28 3.44 -5.40
N VAL A 58 -8.83 3.94 -4.26
CA VAL A 58 -9.08 3.31 -2.97
C VAL A 58 -9.55 4.32 -1.95
N ARG A 59 -10.18 3.83 -0.91
CA ARG A 59 -10.56 4.61 0.24
C ARG A 59 -9.72 4.16 1.43
N LEU A 60 -9.25 5.10 2.22
CA LEU A 60 -8.49 4.80 3.44
C LEU A 60 -9.41 4.99 4.64
N ASP A 61 -9.60 3.94 5.41
CA ASP A 61 -10.42 3.94 6.61
C ASP A 61 -9.68 3.21 7.72
N HIS A 62 -9.30 3.95 8.78
CA HIS A 62 -8.57 3.42 9.93
C HIS A 62 -7.38 2.53 9.55
N HIS A 63 -6.52 3.02 8.66
CA HIS A 63 -5.36 2.31 8.14
C HIS A 63 -5.69 1.10 7.26
N THR A 64 -6.94 0.97 6.86
CA THR A 64 -7.39 -0.09 5.95
C THR A 64 -7.73 0.50 4.60
N LEU A 65 -7.17 -0.08 3.54
CA LEU A 65 -7.48 0.32 2.18
C LEU A 65 -8.68 -0.47 1.68
N ILE A 66 -9.62 0.25 1.08
CA ILE A 66 -10.82 -0.35 0.50
C ILE A 66 -10.84 0.02 -0.98
N LYS A 67 -10.81 -1.00 -1.83
CA LYS A 67 -10.88 -0.78 -3.28
C LYS A 67 -12.28 -0.35 -3.68
N LEU A 68 -12.35 0.71 -4.44
CA LEU A 68 -13.63 1.24 -4.94
C LEU A 68 -13.97 0.69 -6.32
#